data_8d15b15178a3c67ba764df84a87441c2
#
_entry.id   8d15b15178a3c67ba764df84a87441c2
#
_cell.length_a   1.000
_cell.length_b   1.000
_cell.length_c   1.000
_cell.angle_alpha   90.00
_cell.angle_beta   90.00
_cell.angle_gamma   90.00
#
_symmetry.space_group_name_H-M   'P 1'
#
loop_
_entity.id
_entity.type
_entity.pdbx_description
1 polymer ?
#
loop_
_entity_poly.entity_id
_entity_poly.type
_entity_poly.pdbx_seq_one_letter_code
_entity_poly.pdbx_strand_id
1 'polypeptide(L)'
;TTTAWTIPANQALNLNPEIVYALVDTPRGLLVLAETLVDKCLERYGLTGSVLATAKGEKLNLINFMHPLHDVDAGFKRFSPVYLADYATADDGTGIVHSSPAYGVDDFNSCVANGIAYDDILNPVQGNGSYAPDFALFGGLNIWKAVPQIIEALRNADRLFATHDITHS
;
A
#
# COMPACT_ATOMS: atom_id res chain seq x y z
N THR A 1 4.61 0.93 4.66
CA THR A 1 5.88 1.06 3.92
C THR A 1 6.87 1.92 4.69
N THR A 2 8.15 1.68 4.47
CA THR A 2 9.24 2.54 4.93
C THR A 2 9.68 3.54 3.86
N THR A 3 9.05 3.51 2.69
CA THR A 3 9.44 4.28 1.50
C THR A 3 8.19 4.97 0.93
N ALA A 4 7.71 6.00 1.62
CA ALA A 4 6.42 6.64 1.32
C ALA A 4 6.35 7.24 -0.10
N TRP A 5 7.48 7.65 -0.69
CA TRP A 5 7.49 8.23 -2.02
C TRP A 5 7.10 7.24 -3.14
N THR A 6 7.05 5.95 -2.85
CA THR A 6 6.57 4.95 -3.82
C THR A 6 5.05 4.75 -3.80
N ILE A 7 4.35 5.25 -2.78
CA ILE A 7 2.89 5.10 -2.66
C ILE A 7 2.13 5.65 -3.88
N PRO A 8 2.46 6.83 -4.42
CA PRO A 8 1.75 7.32 -5.60
C PRO A 8 1.78 6.38 -6.80
N ALA A 9 2.80 5.54 -6.92
CA ALA A 9 2.94 4.54 -7.99
C ALA A 9 2.46 3.15 -7.59
N ASN A 10 1.74 2.99 -6.48
CA ASN A 10 1.18 1.71 -6.05
C ASN A 10 0.31 1.10 -7.15
N GLN A 11 0.50 -0.18 -7.43
CA GLN A 11 -0.28 -0.92 -8.42
C GLN A 11 -0.80 -2.27 -7.92
N ALA A 12 -0.37 -2.72 -6.74
CA ALA A 12 -0.83 -3.97 -6.16
C ALA A 12 -0.59 -4.01 -4.66
N LEU A 13 -1.19 -5.00 -4.02
CA LEU A 13 -0.95 -5.38 -2.63
C LEU A 13 -0.55 -6.85 -2.59
N ASN A 14 0.48 -7.18 -1.84
CA ASN A 14 0.92 -8.57 -1.71
C ASN A 14 0.50 -9.15 -0.36
N LEU A 15 -0.15 -10.32 -0.42
CA LEU A 15 -0.52 -11.11 0.74
C LEU A 15 0.13 -12.49 0.65
N ASN A 16 0.54 -13.03 1.80
CA ASN A 16 1.03 -14.40 1.84
C ASN A 16 -0.17 -15.35 1.79
N PRO A 17 -0.18 -16.37 0.90
CA PRO A 17 -1.30 -17.29 0.79
C PRO A 17 -1.59 -18.10 2.06
N GLU A 18 -0.57 -18.32 2.89
CA GLU A 18 -0.65 -19.16 4.09
C GLU A 18 -0.95 -18.37 5.38
N ILE A 19 -0.81 -17.03 5.36
CA ILE A 19 -1.15 -16.19 6.51
C ILE A 19 -2.66 -16.06 6.62
N VAL A 20 -3.18 -16.15 7.85
CA VAL A 20 -4.59 -15.85 8.13
C VAL A 20 -4.74 -14.35 8.31
N TYR A 21 -5.64 -13.76 7.56
CA TYR A 21 -6.02 -12.35 7.63
C TYR A 21 -7.38 -12.19 8.28
N ALA A 22 -7.56 -11.12 9.02
CA ALA A 22 -8.80 -10.78 9.69
C ALA A 22 -9.44 -9.55 9.06
N LEU A 23 -10.77 -9.58 8.94
CA LEU A 23 -11.58 -8.41 8.66
C LEU A 23 -11.99 -7.81 9.99
N VAL A 24 -11.56 -6.58 10.25
CA VAL A 24 -11.72 -5.91 11.54
C VAL A 24 -12.63 -4.71 11.41
N ASP A 25 -13.70 -4.68 12.19
CA ASP A 25 -14.60 -3.52 12.27
C ASP A 25 -14.05 -2.51 13.27
N THR A 26 -13.84 -1.28 12.81
CA THR A 26 -13.34 -0.18 13.63
C THR A 26 -14.19 1.07 13.45
N PRO A 27 -14.08 2.07 14.34
CA PRO A 27 -14.77 3.36 14.15
C PRO A 27 -14.39 4.09 12.86
N ARG A 28 -13.25 3.74 12.26
CA ARG A 28 -12.78 4.31 10.98
C ARG A 28 -13.08 3.44 9.77
N GLY A 29 -13.87 2.40 9.93
CA GLY A 29 -14.26 1.48 8.86
C GLY A 29 -13.63 0.11 9.01
N LEU A 30 -13.79 -0.71 7.97
CA LEU A 30 -13.31 -2.08 7.93
C LEU A 30 -11.83 -2.11 7.53
N LEU A 31 -11.03 -2.83 8.30
CA LEU A 31 -9.61 -3.04 8.02
C LEU A 31 -9.33 -4.51 7.75
N VAL A 32 -8.40 -4.78 6.85
CA VAL A 32 -7.84 -6.12 6.65
C VAL A 32 -6.42 -6.13 7.20
N LEU A 33 -6.15 -7.01 8.15
CA LEU A 33 -4.87 -7.13 8.83
C LEU A 33 -4.54 -8.60 9.01
N ALA A 34 -3.25 -8.95 9.07
CA ALA A 34 -2.87 -10.28 9.54
C ALA A 34 -3.46 -10.52 10.93
N GLU A 35 -4.09 -11.66 11.16
CA GLU A 35 -4.81 -11.95 12.42
C GLU A 35 -3.91 -11.76 13.64
N THR A 36 -2.66 -12.23 13.56
CA THR A 36 -1.70 -12.12 14.68
C THR A 36 -1.23 -10.69 14.95
N LEU A 37 -1.49 -9.77 14.05
CA LEU A 37 -1.08 -8.36 14.17
C LEU A 37 -2.23 -7.41 14.51
N VAL A 38 -3.46 -7.92 14.63
CA VAL A 38 -4.65 -7.09 14.86
C VAL A 38 -4.50 -6.21 16.09
N ASP A 39 -4.20 -6.81 17.25
CA ASP A 39 -4.10 -6.06 18.51
C ASP A 39 -2.99 -5.01 18.46
N LYS A 40 -1.85 -5.36 17.91
CA LYS A 40 -0.69 -4.47 17.75
C LYS A 40 -1.00 -3.29 16.83
N CYS A 41 -1.69 -3.55 15.72
CA CYS A 41 -2.09 -2.51 14.79
C CYS A 41 -3.14 -1.57 15.40
N LEU A 42 -4.17 -2.12 16.05
CA LEU A 42 -5.20 -1.30 16.69
C LEU A 42 -4.62 -0.42 17.79
N GLU A 43 -3.70 -0.94 18.60
CA GLU A 43 -2.99 -0.15 19.59
C GLU A 43 -2.21 0.99 18.95
N ARG A 44 -1.46 0.69 17.89
CA ARG A 44 -0.70 1.70 17.14
C ARG A 44 -1.59 2.79 16.56
N TYR A 45 -2.78 2.43 16.09
CA TYR A 45 -3.73 3.38 15.49
C TYR A 45 -4.57 4.13 16.53
N GLY A 46 -4.52 3.71 17.80
CA GLY A 46 -5.38 4.26 18.82
C GLY A 46 -6.86 3.93 18.62
N LEU A 47 -7.14 2.76 18.04
CA LEU A 47 -8.49 2.33 17.71
C LEU A 47 -8.90 1.10 18.52
N THR A 48 -10.20 0.97 18.73
CA THR A 48 -10.83 -0.27 19.15
C THR A 48 -11.42 -0.97 17.93
N GLY A 49 -11.52 -2.28 17.98
CA GLY A 49 -12.10 -3.01 16.85
C GLY A 49 -12.48 -4.43 17.25
N SER A 50 -13.30 -5.04 16.41
CA SER A 50 -13.71 -6.43 16.55
C SER A 50 -13.53 -7.20 15.26
N VAL A 51 -13.03 -8.42 15.35
CA VAL A 51 -12.84 -9.31 14.21
C VAL A 51 -14.19 -9.86 13.77
N LEU A 52 -14.57 -9.58 12.52
CA LEU A 52 -15.83 -10.06 11.95
C LEU A 52 -15.65 -11.42 11.26
N ALA A 53 -14.51 -11.65 10.62
CA ALA A 53 -14.23 -12.84 9.85
C ALA A 53 -12.73 -13.02 9.66
N THR A 54 -12.31 -14.24 9.35
CA THR A 54 -10.92 -14.56 9.01
C THR A 54 -10.87 -15.45 7.79
N ALA A 55 -9.78 -15.34 7.04
CA ALA A 55 -9.49 -16.21 5.89
C ALA A 55 -8.00 -16.25 5.63
N LYS A 56 -7.52 -17.36 5.06
CA LYS A 56 -6.16 -17.40 4.54
C LYS A 56 -6.00 -16.45 3.36
N GLY A 57 -4.80 -15.92 3.19
CA GLY A 57 -4.49 -15.00 2.09
C GLY A 57 -4.84 -15.55 0.71
N GLU A 58 -4.74 -16.86 0.50
CA GLU A 58 -5.13 -17.49 -0.76
C GLU A 58 -6.59 -17.23 -1.15
N LYS A 59 -7.47 -17.04 -0.17
CA LYS A 59 -8.89 -16.74 -0.40
C LYS A 59 -9.13 -15.29 -0.81
N LEU A 60 -8.15 -14.43 -0.61
CA LEU A 60 -8.22 -13.00 -0.91
C LEU A 60 -7.56 -12.65 -2.25
N ASN A 61 -7.04 -13.65 -2.96
CA ASN A 61 -6.39 -13.46 -4.25
C ASN A 61 -7.30 -12.70 -5.24
N LEU A 62 -6.74 -11.70 -5.90
CA LEU A 62 -7.39 -10.87 -6.90
C LEU A 62 -8.54 -9.99 -6.41
N ILE A 63 -8.74 -9.87 -5.11
CA ILE A 63 -9.62 -8.82 -4.58
C ILE A 63 -9.02 -7.47 -4.96
N ASN A 64 -9.85 -6.56 -5.46
CA ASN A 64 -9.42 -5.22 -5.82
C ASN A 64 -9.63 -4.25 -4.67
N PHE A 65 -8.56 -3.55 -4.31
CA PHE A 65 -8.63 -2.33 -3.49
C PHE A 65 -8.45 -1.12 -4.39
N MET A 66 -9.00 0.00 -3.99
CA MET A 66 -8.74 1.26 -4.66
C MET A 66 -7.44 1.86 -4.18
N HIS A 67 -6.73 2.58 -5.05
CA HIS A 67 -5.58 3.38 -4.64
C HIS A 67 -6.01 4.33 -3.50
N PRO A 68 -5.19 4.54 -2.46
CA PRO A 68 -5.59 5.37 -1.34
C PRO A 68 -5.90 6.83 -1.68
N LEU A 69 -5.42 7.34 -2.82
CA LEU A 69 -5.73 8.68 -3.33
C LEU A 69 -6.77 8.66 -4.45
N HIS A 70 -7.48 7.55 -4.64
CA HIS A 70 -8.44 7.34 -5.74
C HIS A 70 -9.47 8.49 -5.83
N ASP A 71 -9.98 8.96 -4.70
CA ASP A 71 -11.02 9.99 -4.67
C ASP A 71 -10.46 11.41 -4.60
N VAL A 72 -9.13 11.57 -4.53
CA VAL A 72 -8.48 12.88 -4.41
C VAL A 72 -8.19 13.49 -5.78
N ASP A 73 -7.77 12.67 -6.73
CA ASP A 73 -7.41 13.14 -8.07
C ASP A 73 -7.64 12.04 -9.11
N ALA A 74 -8.08 12.43 -10.29
CA ALA A 74 -8.34 11.51 -11.40
C ALA A 74 -7.12 10.68 -11.80
N GLY A 75 -5.91 11.19 -11.57
CA GLY A 75 -4.67 10.48 -11.84
C GLY A 75 -4.44 9.23 -10.99
N PHE A 76 -5.23 9.06 -9.92
CA PHE A 76 -5.14 7.89 -9.03
C PHE A 76 -6.37 6.97 -9.12
N LYS A 77 -7.23 7.16 -10.10
CA LYS A 77 -8.42 6.32 -10.30
C LYS A 77 -8.04 4.98 -10.91
N ARG A 78 -7.47 4.11 -10.09
CA ARG A 78 -7.11 2.74 -10.46
C ARG A 78 -7.28 1.80 -9.28
N PHE A 79 -7.37 0.52 -9.57
CA PHE A 79 -7.39 -0.52 -8.55
C PHE A 79 -5.97 -1.00 -8.22
N SER A 80 -5.82 -1.48 -6.99
CA SER A 80 -4.65 -2.21 -6.51
C SER A 80 -5.11 -3.62 -6.16
N PRO A 81 -4.96 -4.58 -7.09
CA PRO A 81 -5.38 -5.96 -6.83
C PRO A 81 -4.47 -6.63 -5.81
N VAL A 82 -5.01 -7.61 -5.11
CA VAL A 82 -4.23 -8.50 -4.25
C VAL A 82 -3.56 -9.55 -5.14
N TYR A 83 -2.24 -9.63 -5.04
CA TYR A 83 -1.42 -10.68 -5.61
C TYR A 83 -0.77 -11.49 -4.49
N LEU A 84 -0.74 -12.80 -4.62
CA LEU A 84 -0.13 -13.65 -3.61
C LEU A 84 1.39 -13.64 -3.75
N ALA A 85 2.09 -13.55 -2.62
CA ALA A 85 3.55 -13.52 -2.58
C ALA A 85 4.05 -14.14 -1.27
N ASP A 86 4.96 -15.08 -1.39
CA ASP A 86 5.53 -15.78 -0.24
C ASP A 86 6.41 -14.88 0.64
N TYR A 87 6.89 -13.77 0.11
CA TYR A 87 7.73 -12.82 0.85
C TYR A 87 6.93 -11.88 1.77
N ALA A 88 5.59 -11.85 1.68
CA ALA A 88 4.80 -11.13 2.67
C ALA A 88 4.84 -11.90 3.99
N THR A 89 5.11 -11.20 5.10
CA THR A 89 5.23 -11.80 6.42
C THR A 89 4.31 -11.12 7.43
N ALA A 90 4.06 -11.79 8.55
CA ALA A 90 3.32 -11.25 9.68
C ALA A 90 4.25 -10.96 10.89
N ASP A 91 5.52 -10.70 10.63
CA ASP A 91 6.50 -10.41 11.68
C ASP A 91 6.37 -8.99 12.21
N ASP A 92 5.98 -8.05 11.35
CA ASP A 92 5.75 -6.65 11.69
C ASP A 92 4.77 -6.01 10.70
N GLY A 93 4.37 -4.78 10.99
CA GLY A 93 3.45 -4.03 10.14
C GLY A 93 2.03 -4.59 10.14
N THR A 94 1.49 -4.87 8.97
CA THR A 94 0.08 -5.29 8.79
C THR A 94 -0.08 -6.70 8.21
N GLY A 95 1.00 -7.30 7.75
CA GLY A 95 0.97 -8.56 6.99
C GLY A 95 0.63 -8.36 5.50
N ILE A 96 0.39 -7.13 5.09
CA ILE A 96 0.11 -6.76 3.69
C ILE A 96 1.23 -5.85 3.20
N VAL A 97 1.77 -6.17 2.04
CA VAL A 97 2.90 -5.43 1.44
C VAL A 97 2.39 -4.57 0.29
N HIS A 98 2.65 -3.27 0.38
CA HIS A 98 2.46 -2.33 -0.71
C HIS A 98 3.41 -2.67 -1.87
N SER A 99 2.91 -2.65 -3.10
CA SER A 99 3.67 -3.00 -4.29
C SER A 99 3.67 -1.88 -5.33
N SER A 100 4.89 -1.45 -5.68
CA SER A 100 5.16 -0.51 -6.78
C SER A 100 6.21 -1.13 -7.69
N PRO A 101 5.82 -1.72 -8.83
CA PRO A 101 6.71 -2.58 -9.62
C PRO A 101 7.92 -1.86 -10.23
N ALA A 102 7.87 -0.55 -10.39
CA ALA A 102 9.04 0.20 -10.89
C ALA A 102 10.16 0.36 -9.85
N TYR A 103 9.89 0.11 -8.56
CA TYR A 103 10.80 0.47 -7.47
C TYR A 103 11.19 -0.70 -6.57
N GLY A 104 10.93 -1.92 -6.99
CA GLY A 104 11.33 -3.11 -6.27
C GLY A 104 11.36 -4.33 -7.16
N VAL A 105 12.42 -5.15 -7.05
CA VAL A 105 12.58 -6.38 -7.85
C VAL A 105 11.47 -7.37 -7.56
N ASP A 106 11.16 -7.59 -6.29
CA ASP A 106 10.09 -8.50 -5.89
C ASP A 106 8.73 -8.00 -6.38
N ASP A 107 8.49 -6.69 -6.27
CA ASP A 107 7.28 -6.02 -6.75
C ASP A 107 7.13 -6.22 -8.26
N PHE A 108 8.20 -5.99 -9.00
CA PHE A 108 8.23 -6.17 -10.45
C PHE A 108 7.91 -7.61 -10.83
N ASN A 109 8.61 -8.57 -10.24
CA ASN A 109 8.42 -9.98 -10.56
C ASN A 109 7.00 -10.46 -10.24
N SER A 110 6.46 -10.05 -9.11
CA SER A 110 5.09 -10.37 -8.71
C SER A 110 4.05 -9.79 -9.67
N CYS A 111 4.18 -8.53 -10.01
CA CYS A 111 3.23 -7.86 -10.92
C CYS A 111 3.27 -8.45 -12.33
N VAL A 112 4.45 -8.72 -12.87
CA VAL A 112 4.60 -9.33 -14.20
C VAL A 112 4.05 -10.76 -14.20
N ALA A 113 4.33 -11.54 -13.18
CA ALA A 113 3.80 -12.90 -13.03
C ALA A 113 2.27 -12.93 -12.96
N ASN A 114 1.65 -11.86 -12.48
CA ASN A 114 0.20 -11.72 -12.39
C ASN A 114 -0.42 -10.99 -13.60
N GLY A 115 0.36 -10.73 -14.64
CA GLY A 115 -0.15 -10.27 -15.93
C GLY A 115 -0.09 -8.76 -16.17
N ILE A 116 0.56 -7.98 -15.31
CA ILE A 116 0.78 -6.56 -15.61
C ILE A 116 1.82 -6.48 -16.73
N ALA A 117 1.43 -5.85 -17.85
CA ALA A 117 2.34 -5.65 -18.97
C ALA A 117 3.43 -4.64 -18.62
N TYR A 118 4.62 -4.82 -19.17
CA TYR A 118 5.75 -3.94 -18.93
C TYR A 118 5.40 -2.46 -19.18
N ASP A 119 4.68 -2.19 -20.25
CA ASP A 119 4.29 -0.82 -20.65
C ASP A 119 3.24 -0.22 -19.70
N ASP A 120 2.57 -1.02 -18.88
CA ASP A 120 1.58 -0.57 -17.90
C ASP A 120 2.19 -0.31 -16.52
N ILE A 121 3.49 -0.57 -16.35
CA ILE A 121 4.19 -0.28 -15.10
C ILE A 121 4.38 1.23 -14.95
N LEU A 122 3.84 1.78 -13.85
CA LEU A 122 3.96 3.20 -13.54
C LEU A 122 5.35 3.52 -13.00
N ASN A 123 6.04 4.43 -13.67
CA ASN A 123 7.35 4.92 -13.26
C ASN A 123 7.38 6.46 -13.34
N PRO A 124 6.71 7.15 -12.40
CA PRO A 124 6.61 8.60 -12.46
C PRO A 124 7.86 9.36 -12.03
N VAL A 125 8.84 8.69 -11.42
CA VAL A 125 10.06 9.34 -10.94
C VAL A 125 11.11 9.33 -12.04
N GLN A 126 11.61 10.53 -12.37
CA GLN A 126 12.64 10.72 -13.39
C GLN A 126 14.05 10.43 -12.85
N GLY A 127 15.03 10.36 -13.73
CA GLY A 127 16.42 10.08 -13.36
C GLY A 127 17.04 11.12 -12.42
N ASN A 128 16.50 12.33 -12.34
CA ASN A 128 16.93 13.36 -11.40
C ASN A 128 16.30 13.25 -10.01
N GLY A 129 15.49 12.22 -9.77
CA GLY A 129 14.82 12.00 -8.48
C GLY A 129 13.57 12.82 -8.27
N SER A 130 13.02 13.45 -9.31
CA SER A 130 11.79 14.23 -9.23
C SER A 130 10.66 13.53 -9.99
N TYR A 131 9.43 13.70 -9.52
CA TYR A 131 8.26 13.25 -10.28
C TYR A 131 8.16 14.01 -11.60
N ALA A 132 7.69 13.33 -12.63
CA ALA A 132 7.44 13.97 -13.93
C ALA A 132 6.54 15.20 -13.75
N PRO A 133 6.78 16.29 -14.50
CA PRO A 133 6.05 17.55 -14.27
C PRO A 133 4.53 17.46 -14.38
N ASP A 134 4.03 16.52 -15.18
CA ASP A 134 2.60 16.28 -15.40
C ASP A 134 1.99 15.25 -14.45
N PHE A 135 2.78 14.70 -13.52
CA PHE A 135 2.27 13.72 -12.57
C PHE A 135 1.29 14.37 -11.59
N ALA A 136 0.17 13.68 -11.34
CA ALA A 136 -0.90 14.19 -10.50
C ALA A 136 -0.41 14.50 -9.07
N LEU A 137 -0.79 15.65 -8.54
CA LEU A 137 -0.52 16.19 -7.20
C LEU A 137 0.96 16.48 -6.89
N PHE A 138 1.88 15.63 -7.34
CA PHE A 138 3.30 15.67 -6.90
C PHE A 138 4.26 16.02 -8.03
N GLY A 139 3.77 16.32 -9.22
CA GLY A 139 4.60 16.64 -10.39
C GLY A 139 5.63 17.71 -10.12
N GLY A 140 6.86 17.47 -10.55
CA GLY A 140 7.99 18.38 -10.38
C GLY A 140 8.66 18.35 -9.02
N LEU A 141 8.07 17.70 -8.00
CA LEU A 141 8.66 17.61 -6.68
C LEU A 141 9.75 16.53 -6.63
N ASN A 142 10.85 16.82 -5.96
CA ASN A 142 11.81 15.80 -5.57
C ASN A 142 11.14 14.80 -4.62
N ILE A 143 11.49 13.52 -4.74
CA ILE A 143 10.86 12.44 -3.95
C ILE A 143 10.92 12.69 -2.43
N TRP A 144 12.02 13.25 -1.93
CA TRP A 144 12.15 13.53 -0.50
C TRP A 144 11.27 14.69 -0.05
N LYS A 145 11.13 15.72 -0.88
CA LYS A 145 10.23 16.84 -0.62
C LYS A 145 8.76 16.46 -0.75
N ALA A 146 8.47 15.46 -1.57
CA ALA A 146 7.12 14.97 -1.75
C ALA A 146 6.60 14.17 -0.55
N VAL A 147 7.46 13.52 0.23
CA VAL A 147 7.04 12.66 1.34
C VAL A 147 6.09 13.36 2.32
N PRO A 148 6.39 14.55 2.84
CA PRO A 148 5.43 15.25 3.73
C PRO A 148 4.10 15.55 3.05
N GLN A 149 4.12 15.86 1.76
CA GLN A 149 2.90 16.16 1.01
C GLN A 149 2.07 14.90 0.73
N ILE A 150 2.73 13.76 0.49
CA ILE A 150 2.07 12.47 0.34
C ILE A 150 1.38 12.08 1.65
N ILE A 151 2.07 12.21 2.78
CA ILE A 151 1.51 11.93 4.10
C ILE A 151 0.30 12.82 4.36
N GLU A 152 0.39 14.11 4.05
CA GLU A 152 -0.71 15.06 4.23
C GLU A 152 -1.91 14.73 3.32
N ALA A 153 -1.66 14.34 2.07
CA ALA A 153 -2.71 13.93 1.15
C ALA A 153 -3.44 12.68 1.67
N LEU A 154 -2.71 11.71 2.20
CA LEU A 154 -3.29 10.51 2.81
C LEU A 154 -4.10 10.85 4.06
N ARG A 155 -3.60 11.76 4.89
CA ARG A 155 -4.30 12.23 6.10
C ARG A 155 -5.62 12.91 5.72
N ASN A 156 -5.59 13.80 4.76
CA ASN A 156 -6.78 14.54 4.30
C ASN A 156 -7.80 13.62 3.62
N ALA A 157 -7.36 12.53 3.01
CA ALA A 157 -8.23 11.52 2.40
C ALA A 157 -8.78 10.52 3.43
N ASP A 158 -8.42 10.66 4.71
CA ASP A 158 -8.74 9.69 5.78
C ASP A 158 -8.22 8.28 5.49
N ARG A 159 -7.03 8.20 4.90
CA ARG A 159 -6.36 6.93 4.56
C ARG A 159 -5.06 6.72 5.32
N LEU A 160 -4.68 7.66 6.19
CA LEU A 160 -3.50 7.54 7.04
C LEU A 160 -3.91 7.01 8.42
N PHE A 161 -3.39 5.86 8.80
CA PHE A 161 -3.67 5.23 10.10
C PHE A 161 -2.53 5.42 11.10
N ALA A 162 -1.30 5.41 10.64
CA ALA A 162 -0.13 5.70 11.47
C ALA A 162 1.02 6.18 10.61
N THR A 163 1.83 7.05 11.17
CA THR A 163 3.11 7.48 10.60
C THR A 163 4.07 7.79 11.73
N HIS A 164 5.34 7.44 11.56
CA HIS A 164 6.42 7.79 12.49
C HIS A 164 7.75 7.77 11.74
N ASP A 165 8.69 8.53 12.24
CA ASP A 165 10.02 8.58 11.66
C ASP A 165 10.82 7.35 12.08
N ILE A 166 11.56 6.80 11.13
CA ILE A 166 12.48 5.68 11.37
C ILE A 166 13.83 5.97 10.73
N THR A 167 14.86 5.33 11.23
CA THR A 167 16.15 5.26 10.55
C THR A 167 16.20 3.99 9.73
N HIS A 168 16.46 4.13 8.44
CA HIS A 168 16.47 3.03 7.49
C HIS A 168 17.68 3.14 6.57
N SER A 169 18.40 2.07 6.43
CA SER A 169 19.59 1.99 5.57
C SER A 169 19.40 1.04 4.39
#